data_1d884e78e58caca48ecc589778d0c8a0
#
_entry.id   1d884e78e58caca48ecc589778d0c8a0
#
_cell.length_a   1.000
_cell.length_b   1.000
_cell.length_c   1.000
_cell.angle_alpha   90.00
_cell.angle_beta   90.00
_cell.angle_gamma   90.00
#
_symmetry.space_group_name_H-M   'P 1'
#
loop_
_entity.id
_entity.type
_entity.pdbx_description
1 polymer ?
#
loop_
_entity_poly.entity_id
_entity_poly.type
_entity_poly.pdbx_seq_one_letter_code
_entity_poly.pdbx_strand_id
1 'polypeptide(L)'
;MDAKEEITKIAQELQSFTGILRGVQALAQSLEEEGDTYDPSIRVHHVYYCEQTLNKIHERMKRAAQKMEKGKSKGGLVQQLKWPFSKSETKEVLEELERHKTNMNLGIATDSMQKMQLLLSKQKETDIIANETRQVVRELRTEILVDARKRRVLEFFMDTEMVNPQTSLDTNIKLRHPMTGLWLTESPVFIQWLDTPGSNIWLSGIPGGGKTVLAGAAIQETLARASSNPTIGAAFFFCDYKNEKTLESTSIVGAIASQLARQKNEAFDLLQDYYDELHPVNGLQKKADPDDLRALVGKMSELFDQVLIVVDGIDECGDTMDEIAEMLSDVASTSSIMSLAIFSRDEVGIRRQLDDTFKPIPIAARSKDIELYVRGELESLISRSRLRVTNASLKDAIREALVDQAQGM
;
A
#
# COMPACT_ATOMS: atom_id res chain seq x y z
N MET A 1 -1.80 15.55 27.71
CA MET A 1 -0.79 14.54 27.34
C MET A 1 0.36 14.70 28.33
N ASP A 2 0.80 13.62 28.96
CA ASP A 2 1.84 13.64 29.98
C ASP A 2 3.21 13.81 29.28
N ALA A 3 4.14 14.56 29.87
CA ALA A 3 5.51 14.75 29.35
C ALA A 3 6.22 13.42 29.03
N LYS A 4 5.87 12.36 29.76
CA LYS A 4 6.35 11.00 29.52
C LYS A 4 5.89 10.45 28.17
N GLU A 5 4.68 10.73 27.77
CA GLU A 5 4.11 10.28 26.48
C GLU A 5 4.77 11.00 25.30
N GLU A 6 5.04 12.30 25.43
CA GLU A 6 5.74 13.10 24.42
C GLU A 6 7.20 12.65 24.25
N ILE A 7 7.89 12.37 25.36
CA ILE A 7 9.25 11.80 25.34
C ILE A 7 9.26 10.45 24.62
N THR A 8 8.29 9.58 24.93
CA THR A 8 8.21 8.26 24.32
C THR A 8 7.99 8.35 22.81
N LYS A 9 7.11 9.24 22.36
CA LYS A 9 6.86 9.46 20.92
C LYS A 9 8.12 9.94 20.18
N ILE A 10 8.81 10.97 20.69
CA ILE A 10 10.04 11.45 20.06
C ILE A 10 11.13 10.36 20.06
N ALA A 11 11.27 9.62 21.16
CA ALA A 11 12.24 8.51 21.22
C ALA A 11 11.95 7.41 20.19
N GLN A 12 10.68 7.04 20.01
CA GLN A 12 10.26 6.07 19.00
C GLN A 12 10.54 6.58 17.57
N GLU A 13 10.23 7.85 17.29
CA GLU A 13 10.50 8.47 16.00
C GLU A 13 11.99 8.54 15.67
N LEU A 14 12.83 8.92 16.64
CA LEU A 14 14.29 8.92 16.50
C LEU A 14 14.86 7.50 16.26
N GLN A 15 14.31 6.50 16.93
CA GLN A 15 14.71 5.11 16.72
C GLN A 15 14.34 4.62 15.33
N SER A 16 13.12 4.91 14.88
CA SER A 16 12.65 4.62 13.51
C SER A 16 13.54 5.31 12.47
N PHE A 17 13.84 6.58 12.66
CA PHE A 17 14.72 7.36 11.79
C PHE A 17 16.15 6.80 11.72
N THR A 18 16.69 6.35 12.86
CA THR A 18 18.00 5.67 12.91
C THR A 18 18.02 4.41 12.06
N GLY A 19 16.93 3.65 12.05
CA GLY A 19 16.77 2.48 11.18
C GLY A 19 16.85 2.84 9.69
N ILE A 20 16.20 3.92 9.29
CA ILE A 20 16.23 4.42 7.92
C ILE A 20 17.63 4.87 7.52
N LEU A 21 18.33 5.63 8.38
CA LEU A 21 19.70 6.05 8.12
C LEU A 21 20.67 4.87 7.93
N ARG A 22 20.50 3.80 8.71
CA ARG A 22 21.27 2.55 8.50
C ARG A 22 20.95 1.90 7.15
N GLY A 23 19.69 1.94 6.72
CA GLY A 23 19.29 1.48 5.38
C GLY A 23 19.95 2.28 4.27
N VAL A 24 20.00 3.62 4.39
CA VAL A 24 20.72 4.50 3.46
C VAL A 24 22.20 4.15 3.40
N GLN A 25 22.84 3.96 4.54
CA GLN A 25 24.26 3.63 4.63
C GLN A 25 24.56 2.27 3.98
N ALA A 26 23.75 1.24 4.28
CA ALA A 26 23.92 -0.08 3.69
C ALA A 26 23.73 -0.05 2.16
N LEU A 27 22.75 0.72 1.68
CA LEU A 27 22.51 0.90 0.25
C LEU A 27 23.69 1.63 -0.42
N ALA A 28 24.18 2.72 0.16
CA ALA A 28 25.32 3.47 -0.36
C ALA A 28 26.57 2.58 -0.46
N GLN A 29 26.89 1.82 0.58
CA GLN A 29 28.00 0.88 0.55
C GLN A 29 27.85 -0.17 -0.56
N SER A 30 26.65 -0.71 -0.74
CA SER A 30 26.41 -1.71 -1.77
C SER A 30 26.47 -1.16 -3.21
N LEU A 31 26.31 0.14 -3.39
CA LEU A 31 26.42 0.82 -4.68
C LEU A 31 27.87 1.19 -5.00
N GLU A 32 28.66 1.59 -3.99
CA GLU A 32 30.09 1.87 -4.14
C GLU A 32 30.89 0.61 -4.53
N GLU A 33 30.52 -0.57 -4.05
CA GLU A 33 31.16 -1.84 -4.37
C GLU A 33 31.01 -2.24 -5.86
N GLU A 34 30.02 -1.70 -6.59
CA GLU A 34 29.74 -2.05 -7.98
C GLU A 34 30.45 -1.14 -9.00
N GLY A 35 31.16 -0.08 -8.56
CA GLY A 35 32.07 0.74 -9.40
C GLY A 35 31.41 1.58 -10.50
N ASP A 36 30.09 1.77 -10.47
CA ASP A 36 29.36 2.59 -11.43
C ASP A 36 29.22 4.05 -10.97
N THR A 37 29.25 5.00 -11.91
CA THR A 37 28.96 6.41 -11.70
C THR A 37 27.47 6.60 -11.39
N TYR A 38 27.10 6.34 -10.15
CA TYR A 38 25.74 6.45 -9.66
C TYR A 38 25.50 7.85 -9.09
N ASP A 39 24.42 8.54 -9.52
CA ASP A 39 23.98 9.81 -8.95
C ASP A 39 22.83 9.55 -7.95
N PRO A 40 23.10 9.52 -6.62
CA PRO A 40 22.11 9.13 -5.63
C PRO A 40 20.93 10.12 -5.55
N SER A 41 19.72 9.58 -5.38
CA SER A 41 18.50 10.38 -5.18
C SER A 41 18.54 11.11 -3.83
N ILE A 42 19.27 10.57 -2.86
CA ILE A 42 19.52 11.22 -1.59
C ILE A 42 20.67 12.22 -1.77
N ARG A 43 20.32 13.48 -1.97
CA ARG A 43 21.29 14.56 -2.11
C ARG A 43 21.89 14.95 -0.77
N VAL A 44 23.14 15.48 -0.80
CA VAL A 44 23.85 15.99 0.39
C VAL A 44 23.00 16.95 1.20
N HIS A 45 22.19 17.78 0.55
CA HIS A 45 21.30 18.70 1.24
C HIS A 45 20.20 18.01 2.07
N HIS A 46 19.70 16.83 1.66
CA HIS A 46 18.74 16.08 2.47
C HIS A 46 19.37 15.61 3.78
N VAL A 47 20.61 15.09 3.71
CA VAL A 47 21.37 14.67 4.89
C VAL A 47 21.68 15.88 5.78
N TYR A 48 22.08 17.00 5.18
CA TYR A 48 22.36 18.24 5.89
C TYR A 48 21.15 18.77 6.68
N TYR A 49 19.96 18.83 6.08
CA TYR A 49 18.75 19.24 6.79
C TYR A 49 18.35 18.28 7.90
N CYS A 50 18.53 16.98 7.70
CA CYS A 50 18.32 16.00 8.77
C CYS A 50 19.28 16.22 9.94
N GLU A 51 20.56 16.45 9.66
CA GLU A 51 21.58 16.73 10.66
C GLU A 51 21.24 18.00 11.45
N GLN A 52 20.81 19.05 10.78
CA GLN A 52 20.36 20.29 11.42
C GLN A 52 19.20 20.05 12.41
N THR A 53 18.20 19.27 12.01
CA THR A 53 17.05 18.93 12.87
C THR A 53 17.51 18.10 14.07
N LEU A 54 18.34 17.08 13.85
CA LEU A 54 18.86 16.23 14.92
C LEU A 54 19.74 17.04 15.91
N ASN A 55 20.58 17.94 15.40
CA ASN A 55 21.41 18.80 16.23
C ASN A 55 20.57 19.77 17.07
N LYS A 56 19.51 20.36 16.53
CA LYS A 56 18.55 21.17 17.31
C LYS A 56 17.95 20.38 18.48
N ILE A 57 17.51 19.14 18.22
CA ILE A 57 16.95 18.26 19.24
C ILE A 57 18.02 17.96 20.29
N HIS A 58 19.22 17.54 19.86
CA HIS A 58 20.34 17.19 20.73
C HIS A 58 20.75 18.34 21.65
N GLU A 59 20.97 19.54 21.12
CA GLU A 59 21.36 20.71 21.88
C GLU A 59 20.30 21.11 22.92
N ARG A 60 19.01 21.01 22.58
CA ARG A 60 17.95 21.28 23.55
C ARG A 60 17.92 20.25 24.68
N MET A 61 18.04 18.96 24.34
CA MET A 61 18.10 17.86 25.31
C MET A 61 19.33 18.02 26.23
N LYS A 62 20.49 18.36 25.68
CA LYS A 62 21.73 18.59 26.41
C LYS A 62 21.62 19.75 27.39
N ARG A 63 21.04 20.88 26.97
CA ARG A 63 20.76 22.02 27.84
C ARG A 63 19.80 21.66 28.98
N ALA A 64 18.79 20.86 28.72
CA ALA A 64 17.87 20.36 29.75
C ALA A 64 18.59 19.46 30.76
N ALA A 65 19.42 18.51 30.30
CA ALA A 65 20.22 17.64 31.15
C ALA A 65 21.21 18.43 32.03
N GLN A 66 21.93 19.40 31.45
CA GLN A 66 22.87 20.26 32.21
C GLN A 66 22.18 21.08 33.29
N LYS A 67 20.96 21.58 33.04
CA LYS A 67 20.17 22.29 34.05
C LYS A 67 19.80 21.39 35.22
N MET A 68 19.53 20.11 34.93
CA MET A 68 19.23 19.12 35.97
C MET A 68 20.44 18.76 36.82
N GLU A 69 21.64 18.60 36.23
CA GLU A 69 22.87 18.37 36.98
C GLU A 69 23.23 19.53 37.93
N LYS A 70 23.10 20.76 37.43
CA LYS A 70 23.32 21.96 38.25
C LYS A 70 22.27 22.14 39.36
N GLY A 71 21.05 21.60 39.18
CA GLY A 71 19.98 21.64 40.21
C GLY A 71 20.16 20.62 41.32
N LYS A 72 20.87 19.52 41.11
CA LYS A 72 21.16 18.49 42.13
C LYS A 72 22.14 18.97 43.22
N SER A 73 22.85 20.07 43.01
CA SER A 73 23.82 20.64 43.96
C SER A 73 23.20 21.45 45.09
N LYS A 74 21.90 21.75 45.06
CA LYS A 74 21.20 22.46 46.16
C LYS A 74 20.05 21.60 46.63
N GLY A 75 20.22 21.00 47.81
CA GLY A 75 19.39 19.99 48.43
C GLY A 75 17.87 20.28 48.38
N GLY A 76 17.16 19.22 48.13
CA GLY A 76 15.77 19.07 48.50
C GLY A 76 14.75 19.33 47.39
N LEU A 77 13.95 18.32 47.12
CA LEU A 77 12.78 18.24 46.29
C LEU A 77 13.02 17.80 44.83
N VAL A 78 12.43 16.68 44.57
CA VAL A 78 12.26 16.07 43.23
C VAL A 78 11.73 17.17 42.28
N GLN A 79 12.64 17.83 41.55
CA GLN A 79 12.24 18.65 40.41
C GLN A 79 11.79 17.68 39.32
N GLN A 80 10.48 17.61 39.11
CA GLN A 80 9.90 16.90 37.97
C GLN A 80 10.66 17.31 36.70
N LEU A 81 11.06 16.33 35.92
CA LEU A 81 11.65 16.51 34.60
C LEU A 81 10.71 17.43 33.81
N LYS A 82 11.07 18.70 33.66
CA LYS A 82 10.34 19.58 32.74
C LYS A 82 10.82 19.24 31.35
N TRP A 83 9.93 18.69 30.57
CA TRP A 83 10.15 18.45 29.15
C TRP A 83 10.63 19.72 28.45
N PRO A 84 11.76 19.68 27.66
CA PRO A 84 12.41 20.89 27.14
C PRO A 84 11.67 21.53 25.96
N PHE A 85 10.61 20.93 25.49
CA PHE A 85 9.79 21.42 24.40
C PHE A 85 8.38 21.76 24.88
N SER A 86 7.79 22.83 24.33
CA SER A 86 6.36 23.07 24.45
C SER A 86 5.58 22.05 23.61
N LYS A 87 4.28 21.92 23.83
CA LYS A 87 3.43 21.00 23.07
C LYS A 87 3.42 21.31 21.56
N SER A 88 3.48 22.59 21.19
CA SER A 88 3.60 23.04 19.79
C SER A 88 4.96 22.66 19.18
N GLU A 89 6.04 22.87 19.92
CA GLU A 89 7.40 22.54 19.48
C GLU A 89 7.60 21.01 19.38
N THR A 90 7.02 20.23 20.28
CA THR A 90 7.01 18.75 20.17
C THR A 90 6.33 18.29 18.89
N LYS A 91 5.18 18.90 18.57
CA LYS A 91 4.44 18.59 17.34
C LYS A 91 5.25 18.96 16.09
N GLU A 92 5.85 20.15 16.08
CA GLU A 92 6.69 20.62 14.97
C GLU A 92 7.91 19.71 14.73
N VAL A 93 8.58 19.28 15.80
CA VAL A 93 9.71 18.34 15.72
C VAL A 93 9.27 16.99 15.17
N LEU A 94 8.13 16.47 15.61
CA LEU A 94 7.59 15.21 15.10
C LEU A 94 7.23 15.31 13.61
N GLU A 95 6.60 16.40 13.18
CA GLU A 95 6.27 16.66 11.78
C GLU A 95 7.53 16.83 10.91
N GLU A 96 8.59 17.47 11.42
CA GLU A 96 9.88 17.57 10.73
C GLU A 96 10.54 16.19 10.58
N LEU A 97 10.57 15.37 11.63
CA LEU A 97 11.12 14.02 11.59
C LEU A 97 10.37 13.12 10.61
N GLU A 98 9.04 13.17 10.62
CA GLU A 98 8.21 12.43 9.66
C GLU A 98 8.50 12.83 8.20
N ARG A 99 8.62 14.12 7.94
CA ARG A 99 8.98 14.63 6.60
C ARG A 99 10.36 14.14 6.16
N HIS A 100 11.35 14.13 7.05
CA HIS A 100 12.67 13.60 6.73
C HIS A 100 12.64 12.10 6.49
N LYS A 101 11.87 11.33 7.28
CA LYS A 101 11.66 9.89 7.10
C LYS A 101 11.06 9.60 5.72
N THR A 102 10.01 10.32 5.36
CA THR A 102 9.33 10.17 4.06
C THR A 102 10.28 10.44 2.89
N ASN A 103 11.03 11.55 2.96
CA ASN A 103 11.99 11.91 1.92
C ASN A 103 13.12 10.88 1.77
N MET A 104 13.64 10.37 2.88
CA MET A 104 14.71 9.36 2.86
C MET A 104 14.19 8.00 2.38
N ASN A 105 13.01 7.57 2.83
CA ASN A 105 12.41 6.33 2.35
C ASN A 105 12.15 6.37 0.84
N LEU A 106 11.69 7.50 0.33
CA LEU A 106 11.51 7.72 -1.10
C LEU A 106 12.86 7.65 -1.84
N GLY A 107 13.91 8.27 -1.30
CA GLY A 107 15.25 8.20 -1.85
C GLY A 107 15.78 6.76 -1.88
N ILE A 108 15.67 6.03 -0.75
CA ILE A 108 16.08 4.61 -0.67
C ILE A 108 15.32 3.77 -1.70
N ALA A 109 14.00 3.97 -1.83
CA ALA A 109 13.19 3.24 -2.80
C ALA A 109 13.64 3.51 -4.24
N THR A 110 13.91 4.78 -4.57
CA THR A 110 14.40 5.18 -5.90
C THR A 110 15.77 4.58 -6.21
N ASP A 111 16.69 4.65 -5.25
CA ASP A 111 18.07 4.17 -5.40
C ASP A 111 18.12 2.63 -5.47
N SER A 112 17.32 1.94 -4.64
CA SER A 112 17.17 0.48 -4.70
C SER A 112 16.62 0.02 -6.04
N MET A 113 15.71 0.78 -6.61
CA MET A 113 15.13 0.51 -7.91
C MET A 113 16.14 0.69 -9.04
N GLN A 114 16.94 1.76 -9.01
CA GLN A 114 17.99 1.97 -10.00
C GLN A 114 19.04 0.86 -9.93
N LYS A 115 19.42 0.45 -8.72
CA LYS A 115 20.31 -0.70 -8.54
C LYS A 115 19.71 -1.99 -9.10
N MET A 116 18.42 -2.24 -8.84
CA MET A 116 17.73 -3.40 -9.39
C MET A 116 17.69 -3.35 -10.92
N GLN A 117 17.48 -2.17 -11.51
CA GLN A 117 17.54 -1.98 -12.95
C GLN A 117 18.92 -2.29 -13.55
N LEU A 118 20.00 -1.85 -12.87
CA LEU A 118 21.37 -2.14 -13.28
C LEU A 118 21.68 -3.64 -13.19
N LEU A 119 21.28 -4.30 -12.12
CA LEU A 119 21.43 -5.75 -11.96
C LEU A 119 20.63 -6.53 -13.00
N LEU A 120 19.43 -6.05 -13.31
CA LEU A 120 18.53 -6.65 -14.28
C LEU A 120 18.97 -6.39 -15.73
N SER A 121 19.57 -5.23 -16.04
CA SER A 121 20.11 -4.92 -17.37
C SER A 121 21.30 -5.81 -17.75
N LYS A 122 22.00 -6.33 -16.76
CA LYS A 122 23.10 -7.30 -16.97
C LYS A 122 22.62 -8.72 -17.27
N GLN A 123 21.35 -9.02 -17.02
CA GLN A 123 20.73 -10.31 -17.35
C GLN A 123 19.66 -10.09 -18.43
N LYS A 124 19.81 -10.63 -19.62
CA LYS A 124 18.96 -10.41 -20.82
C LYS A 124 17.44 -10.71 -20.67
N GLU A 125 16.96 -11.10 -19.49
CA GLU A 125 15.53 -11.41 -19.18
C GLU A 125 14.83 -10.29 -18.42
N THR A 126 15.39 -9.08 -18.34
CA THR A 126 15.16 -8.16 -17.24
C THR A 126 14.31 -6.93 -17.51
N ASP A 127 13.92 -6.64 -18.74
CA ASP A 127 13.11 -5.45 -19.05
C ASP A 127 11.71 -5.46 -18.38
N ILE A 128 11.16 -6.66 -18.19
CA ILE A 128 9.82 -6.85 -17.61
C ILE A 128 9.79 -6.46 -16.12
N ILE A 129 10.74 -7.00 -15.34
CA ILE A 129 10.81 -6.73 -13.88
C ILE A 129 11.17 -5.25 -13.60
N ALA A 130 11.99 -4.64 -14.45
CA ALA A 130 12.36 -3.24 -14.32
C ALA A 130 11.14 -2.30 -14.46
N ASN A 131 10.21 -2.62 -15.34
CA ASN A 131 8.97 -1.86 -15.49
C ASN A 131 8.06 -2.00 -14.28
N GLU A 132 7.83 -3.22 -13.78
CA GLU A 132 6.99 -3.46 -12.60
C GLU A 132 7.52 -2.73 -11.37
N THR A 133 8.83 -2.77 -11.15
CA THR A 133 9.45 -2.12 -9.99
C THR A 133 9.43 -0.59 -10.10
N ARG A 134 9.59 -0.02 -11.31
CA ARG A 134 9.41 1.41 -11.54
C ARG A 134 8.00 1.87 -11.20
N GLN A 135 7.02 1.04 -11.48
CA GLN A 135 5.62 1.31 -11.19
C GLN A 135 5.39 1.38 -9.68
N VAL A 136 5.82 0.37 -8.94
CA VAL A 136 5.69 0.32 -7.47
C VAL A 136 6.31 1.54 -6.79
N VAL A 137 7.49 1.96 -7.21
CA VAL A 137 8.18 3.12 -6.60
C VAL A 137 7.48 4.44 -6.94
N ARG A 138 6.86 4.56 -8.12
CA ARG A 138 6.08 5.77 -8.45
C ARG A 138 4.83 5.90 -7.60
N GLU A 139 4.21 4.80 -7.25
CA GLU A 139 3.00 4.75 -6.41
C GLU A 139 3.27 5.23 -4.97
N LEU A 140 4.45 4.89 -4.43
CA LEU A 140 4.88 5.37 -3.11
C LEU A 140 5.12 6.90 -3.04
N ARG A 141 5.10 7.60 -4.18
CA ARG A 141 5.29 9.06 -4.23
C ARG A 141 4.05 9.89 -3.89
N THR A 142 2.88 9.29 -3.83
CA THR A 142 1.61 10.00 -3.63
C THR A 142 1.19 10.14 -2.16
N GLU A 143 2.12 10.10 -1.20
CA GLU A 143 1.80 10.57 0.15
C GLU A 143 1.71 12.09 0.16
N ILE A 144 0.49 12.59 -0.11
CA ILE A 144 0.15 14.00 0.09
C ILE A 144 0.27 14.31 1.57
N LEU A 145 0.98 15.40 1.92
CA LEU A 145 0.94 16.04 3.24
C LEU A 145 -0.49 16.53 3.51
N VAL A 146 -1.29 15.67 4.09
CA VAL A 146 -2.68 15.93 4.39
C VAL A 146 -2.74 16.68 5.71
N ASP A 147 -3.35 17.88 5.76
CA ASP A 147 -3.58 18.59 7.00
C ASP A 147 -4.46 17.76 7.97
N ALA A 148 -4.49 18.13 9.26
CA ALA A 148 -5.18 17.36 10.29
C ALA A 148 -6.70 17.21 10.03
N ARG A 149 -7.32 18.17 9.34
CA ARG A 149 -8.75 18.12 8.99
C ARG A 149 -8.97 17.16 7.84
N LYS A 150 -8.15 17.26 6.80
CA LYS A 150 -8.16 16.39 5.63
C LYS A 150 -7.98 14.93 6.07
N ARG A 151 -7.00 14.68 6.96
CA ARG A 151 -6.78 13.36 7.56
C ARG A 151 -8.03 12.86 8.30
N ARG A 152 -8.67 13.70 9.12
CA ARG A 152 -9.88 13.30 9.88
C ARG A 152 -11.04 12.94 8.97
N VAL A 153 -11.27 13.68 7.88
CA VAL A 153 -12.31 13.36 6.90
C VAL A 153 -12.02 12.01 6.25
N LEU A 154 -10.80 11.81 5.79
CA LEU A 154 -10.40 10.57 5.14
C LEU A 154 -10.45 9.36 6.07
N GLU A 155 -10.02 9.52 7.33
CA GLU A 155 -10.07 8.47 8.36
C GLU A 155 -11.51 8.09 8.75
N PHE A 156 -12.44 9.01 8.66
CA PHE A 156 -13.86 8.70 8.93
C PHE A 156 -14.44 7.72 7.91
N PHE A 157 -14.11 7.86 6.63
CA PHE A 157 -14.59 6.98 5.56
C PHE A 157 -13.70 5.75 5.34
N MET A 158 -12.45 5.81 5.76
CA MET A 158 -11.52 4.70 5.74
C MET A 158 -10.69 4.71 7.03
N ASP A 159 -11.17 4.00 8.03
CA ASP A 159 -10.45 3.80 9.30
C ASP A 159 -9.18 2.98 9.04
N THR A 160 -8.05 3.68 8.90
CA THR A 160 -6.77 3.06 8.56
C THR A 160 -6.19 2.18 9.67
N GLU A 161 -6.71 2.28 10.90
CA GLU A 161 -6.33 1.36 11.98
C GLU A 161 -7.07 0.02 11.86
N MET A 162 -8.31 0.05 11.39
CA MET A 162 -9.18 -1.13 11.27
C MET A 162 -9.21 -1.69 9.85
N VAL A 163 -9.20 -0.81 8.84
CA VAL A 163 -9.31 -1.17 7.42
C VAL A 163 -8.22 -0.46 6.64
N ASN A 164 -7.09 -1.12 6.40
CA ASN A 164 -5.98 -0.54 5.65
C ASN A 164 -5.64 -1.38 4.41
N PRO A 165 -6.22 -1.05 3.24
CA PRO A 165 -5.94 -1.78 2.01
C PRO A 165 -4.46 -1.80 1.62
N GLN A 166 -3.69 -0.76 1.98
CA GLN A 166 -2.26 -0.68 1.70
C GLN A 166 -1.46 -1.76 2.41
N THR A 167 -1.79 -2.08 3.66
CA THR A 167 -1.13 -3.15 4.41
C THR A 167 -1.32 -4.52 3.74
N SER A 168 -2.53 -4.77 3.23
CA SER A 168 -2.84 -5.98 2.48
C SER A 168 -2.07 -6.01 1.16
N LEU A 169 -2.02 -4.89 0.43
CA LEU A 169 -1.25 -4.76 -0.80
C LEU A 169 0.24 -5.05 -0.56
N ASP A 170 0.86 -4.40 0.41
CA ASP A 170 2.28 -4.58 0.75
C ASP A 170 2.60 -6.03 1.13
N THR A 171 1.66 -6.71 1.80
CA THR A 171 1.81 -8.12 2.15
C THR A 171 1.78 -9.00 0.91
N ASN A 172 0.83 -8.77 0.02
CA ASN A 172 0.64 -9.57 -1.19
C ASN A 172 1.77 -9.36 -2.20
N ILE A 173 2.29 -8.13 -2.31
CA ILE A 173 3.49 -7.83 -3.11
C ILE A 173 4.69 -8.63 -2.60
N LYS A 174 4.89 -8.69 -1.28
CA LYS A 174 6.00 -9.47 -0.67
C LYS A 174 5.86 -10.98 -0.86
N LEU A 175 4.63 -11.48 -0.93
CA LEU A 175 4.33 -12.90 -1.16
C LEU A 175 4.48 -13.29 -2.63
N ARG A 176 4.38 -12.33 -3.55
CA ARG A 176 4.50 -12.58 -4.98
C ARG A 176 5.92 -12.99 -5.32
N HIS A 177 6.07 -14.18 -5.92
CA HIS A 177 7.35 -14.57 -6.49
C HIS A 177 7.60 -13.75 -7.77
N PRO A 178 8.83 -13.25 -7.99
CA PRO A 178 9.19 -12.58 -9.25
C PRO A 178 8.81 -13.41 -10.46
N MET A 179 8.35 -12.76 -11.54
CA MET A 179 7.92 -13.39 -12.81
C MET A 179 6.62 -14.20 -12.74
N THR A 180 5.92 -14.29 -11.60
CA THR A 180 4.59 -14.90 -11.54
C THR A 180 3.49 -13.88 -11.79
N GLY A 181 2.35 -14.32 -12.36
CA GLY A 181 1.19 -13.49 -12.65
C GLY A 181 1.29 -12.63 -13.92
N LEU A 182 2.41 -12.67 -14.65
CA LEU A 182 2.58 -11.92 -15.89
C LEU A 182 1.56 -12.31 -16.97
N TRP A 183 1.14 -13.58 -16.96
CA TRP A 183 0.10 -14.06 -17.86
C TRP A 183 -1.23 -13.28 -17.74
N LEU A 184 -1.50 -12.68 -16.58
CA LEU A 184 -2.65 -11.83 -16.37
C LEU A 184 -2.33 -10.40 -16.81
N THR A 185 -1.30 -9.79 -16.22
CA THR A 185 -0.98 -8.37 -16.43
C THR A 185 -0.56 -8.06 -17.87
N GLU A 186 0.00 -9.02 -18.60
CA GLU A 186 0.35 -8.91 -20.02
C GLU A 186 -0.75 -9.44 -20.96
N SER A 187 -1.86 -9.95 -20.41
CA SER A 187 -2.95 -10.48 -21.24
C SER A 187 -3.66 -9.36 -22.01
N PRO A 188 -4.05 -9.62 -23.28
CA PRO A 188 -4.81 -8.63 -24.05
C PRO A 188 -6.11 -8.19 -23.36
N VAL A 189 -6.73 -9.07 -22.59
CA VAL A 189 -7.98 -8.76 -21.87
C VAL A 189 -7.73 -7.80 -20.73
N PHE A 190 -6.65 -7.98 -19.94
CA PHE A 190 -6.30 -7.10 -18.86
C PHE A 190 -5.80 -5.74 -19.38
N ILE A 191 -4.98 -5.74 -20.44
CA ILE A 191 -4.54 -4.50 -21.10
C ILE A 191 -5.74 -3.74 -21.65
N GLN A 192 -6.69 -4.43 -22.30
CA GLN A 192 -7.92 -3.82 -22.78
C GLN A 192 -8.73 -3.21 -21.61
N TRP A 193 -8.80 -3.88 -20.46
CA TRP A 193 -9.47 -3.37 -19.27
C TRP A 193 -8.80 -2.08 -18.76
N LEU A 194 -7.48 -2.04 -18.73
CA LEU A 194 -6.70 -0.84 -18.34
C LEU A 194 -6.91 0.33 -19.30
N ASP A 195 -7.09 0.06 -20.59
CA ASP A 195 -7.13 1.08 -21.65
C ASP A 195 -8.55 1.53 -22.02
N THR A 196 -9.58 0.78 -21.63
CA THR A 196 -10.96 1.05 -22.03
C THR A 196 -11.80 1.48 -20.83
N PRO A 197 -12.18 2.77 -20.71
CA PRO A 197 -13.10 3.21 -19.67
C PRO A 197 -14.43 2.43 -19.69
N GLY A 198 -14.98 2.20 -18.50
CA GLY A 198 -16.25 1.46 -18.35
C GLY A 198 -16.17 -0.04 -18.57
N SER A 199 -14.96 -0.60 -18.73
CA SER A 199 -14.78 -2.04 -18.89
C SER A 199 -14.71 -2.73 -17.54
N ASN A 200 -15.45 -3.84 -17.37
CA ASN A 200 -15.46 -4.58 -16.12
C ASN A 200 -15.01 -6.03 -16.33
N ILE A 201 -14.18 -6.54 -15.43
CA ILE A 201 -13.68 -7.91 -15.47
C ILE A 201 -13.88 -8.60 -14.12
N TRP A 202 -14.25 -9.85 -14.16
CA TRP A 202 -14.38 -10.71 -13.00
C TRP A 202 -13.40 -11.88 -13.09
N LEU A 203 -12.44 -11.89 -12.19
CA LEU A 203 -11.39 -12.90 -12.13
C LEU A 203 -11.75 -13.93 -11.06
N SER A 204 -12.25 -15.08 -11.51
CA SER A 204 -12.73 -16.12 -10.61
C SER A 204 -11.79 -17.33 -10.57
N GLY A 205 -11.63 -17.92 -9.39
CA GLY A 205 -10.76 -19.11 -9.25
C GLY A 205 -10.91 -19.83 -7.93
N ILE A 206 -10.38 -21.05 -7.89
CA ILE A 206 -10.43 -21.93 -6.73
C ILE A 206 -9.67 -21.36 -5.51
N PRO A 207 -9.99 -21.83 -4.29
CA PRO A 207 -9.17 -21.54 -3.12
C PRO A 207 -7.69 -21.93 -3.35
N GLY A 208 -6.76 -21.10 -2.89
CA GLY A 208 -5.32 -21.33 -3.08
C GLY A 208 -4.79 -21.05 -4.49
N GLY A 209 -5.62 -20.70 -5.47
CA GLY A 209 -5.22 -20.40 -6.85
C GLY A 209 -4.46 -19.08 -7.05
N GLY A 210 -4.03 -18.40 -5.97
CA GLY A 210 -3.22 -17.20 -6.03
C GLY A 210 -3.99 -15.90 -6.36
N LYS A 211 -5.34 -15.89 -6.25
CA LYS A 211 -6.19 -14.73 -6.57
C LYS A 211 -5.70 -13.43 -5.92
N THR A 212 -5.47 -13.44 -4.62
CA THR A 212 -5.05 -12.26 -3.86
C THR A 212 -3.66 -11.76 -4.26
N VAL A 213 -2.75 -12.66 -4.62
CA VAL A 213 -1.43 -12.29 -5.16
C VAL A 213 -1.56 -11.67 -6.55
N LEU A 214 -2.45 -12.21 -7.38
CA LEU A 214 -2.76 -11.66 -8.71
C LEU A 214 -3.49 -10.33 -8.60
N ALA A 215 -4.41 -10.17 -7.63
CA ALA A 215 -5.04 -8.89 -7.33
C ALA A 215 -3.99 -7.84 -6.95
N GLY A 216 -3.01 -8.21 -6.12
CA GLY A 216 -1.87 -7.34 -5.81
C GLY A 216 -1.09 -6.91 -7.06
N ALA A 217 -0.86 -7.83 -8.01
CA ALA A 217 -0.22 -7.50 -9.28
C ALA A 217 -1.08 -6.55 -10.13
N ALA A 218 -2.39 -6.82 -10.24
CA ALA A 218 -3.34 -5.97 -10.96
C ALA A 218 -3.41 -4.56 -10.37
N ILE A 219 -3.41 -4.46 -9.02
CA ILE A 219 -3.40 -3.17 -8.31
C ILE A 219 -2.12 -2.40 -8.62
N GLN A 220 -0.95 -3.05 -8.64
CA GLN A 220 0.31 -2.40 -9.01
C GLN A 220 0.24 -1.76 -10.40
N GLU A 221 -0.26 -2.48 -11.40
CA GLU A 221 -0.45 -1.97 -12.75
C GLU A 221 -1.43 -0.79 -12.79
N THR A 222 -2.53 -0.90 -12.05
CA THR A 222 -3.56 0.13 -11.93
C THR A 222 -2.97 1.43 -11.32
N LEU A 223 -2.26 1.30 -10.21
CA LEU A 223 -1.62 2.43 -9.53
C LEU A 223 -0.51 3.06 -10.39
N ALA A 224 0.27 2.26 -11.09
CA ALA A 224 1.28 2.75 -12.02
C ALA A 224 0.68 3.56 -13.16
N ARG A 225 -0.46 3.08 -13.69
CA ARG A 225 -1.20 3.81 -14.73
C ARG A 225 -1.67 5.17 -14.22
N ALA A 226 -2.28 5.21 -13.04
CA ALA A 226 -2.73 6.44 -12.39
C ALA A 226 -1.56 7.40 -12.07
N SER A 227 -0.42 6.85 -11.59
CA SER A 227 0.78 7.66 -11.32
C SER A 227 1.39 8.30 -12.57
N SER A 228 1.27 7.64 -13.73
CA SER A 228 1.79 8.15 -14.99
C SER A 228 0.85 9.15 -15.66
N ASN A 229 -0.43 9.12 -15.32
CA ASN A 229 -1.45 10.01 -15.87
C ASN A 229 -2.41 10.50 -14.77
N PRO A 230 -2.31 11.76 -14.33
CA PRO A 230 -3.13 12.30 -13.24
C PRO A 230 -4.63 12.46 -13.59
N THR A 231 -5.03 12.21 -14.83
CA THR A 231 -6.46 12.17 -15.21
C THR A 231 -7.10 10.82 -14.97
N ILE A 232 -6.30 9.79 -14.60
CA ILE A 232 -6.78 8.45 -14.27
C ILE A 232 -6.83 8.31 -12.75
N GLY A 233 -8.01 8.03 -12.21
CA GLY A 233 -8.21 7.67 -10.81
C GLY A 233 -7.97 6.19 -10.58
N ALA A 234 -7.44 5.84 -9.41
CA ALA A 234 -7.23 4.44 -9.01
C ALA A 234 -7.67 4.22 -7.56
N ALA A 235 -8.37 3.11 -7.32
CA ALA A 235 -8.72 2.68 -5.98
C ALA A 235 -8.70 1.15 -5.87
N PHE A 236 -8.49 0.63 -4.67
CA PHE A 236 -8.48 -0.81 -4.44
C PHE A 236 -8.94 -1.17 -3.04
N PHE A 237 -9.41 -2.41 -2.88
CA PHE A 237 -9.84 -2.93 -1.61
C PHE A 237 -9.61 -4.44 -1.49
N PHE A 238 -9.38 -4.91 -0.26
CA PHE A 238 -9.27 -6.32 0.07
C PHE A 238 -10.30 -6.66 1.14
N CYS A 239 -11.21 -7.57 0.86
CA CYS A 239 -12.05 -8.20 1.88
C CYS A 239 -11.24 -9.29 2.58
N ASP A 240 -11.32 -9.37 3.91
CA ASP A 240 -10.66 -10.40 4.72
C ASP A 240 -11.62 -10.90 5.79
N TYR A 241 -12.00 -12.17 5.75
CA TYR A 241 -12.92 -12.79 6.71
C TYR A 241 -12.44 -12.69 8.17
N LYS A 242 -11.16 -12.41 8.40
CA LYS A 242 -10.60 -12.19 9.75
C LYS A 242 -10.88 -10.80 10.29
N ASN A 243 -11.31 -9.89 9.44
CA ASN A 243 -11.59 -8.51 9.80
C ASN A 243 -13.00 -8.13 9.33
N GLU A 244 -13.98 -8.26 10.22
CA GLU A 244 -15.40 -7.99 9.94
C GLU A 244 -15.65 -6.60 9.34
N LYS A 245 -14.80 -5.62 9.67
CA LYS A 245 -14.90 -4.27 9.11
C LYS A 245 -14.64 -4.22 7.59
N THR A 246 -13.83 -5.12 7.06
CA THR A 246 -13.58 -5.20 5.61
C THR A 246 -14.73 -5.86 4.85
N LEU A 247 -15.73 -6.37 5.56
CA LEU A 247 -16.91 -7.05 4.99
C LEU A 247 -18.14 -6.13 4.95
N GLU A 248 -18.02 -4.90 5.42
CA GLU A 248 -19.10 -3.90 5.41
C GLU A 248 -19.10 -3.11 4.10
N SER A 249 -20.25 -2.99 3.43
CA SER A 249 -20.42 -2.22 2.18
C SER A 249 -19.94 -0.77 2.34
N THR A 250 -20.23 -0.14 3.48
CA THR A 250 -19.77 1.22 3.79
C THR A 250 -18.26 1.34 3.86
N SER A 251 -17.57 0.31 4.37
CA SER A 251 -16.10 0.28 4.44
C SER A 251 -15.47 0.14 3.05
N ILE A 252 -16.06 -0.70 2.19
CA ILE A 252 -15.57 -0.89 0.81
C ILE A 252 -15.70 0.41 0.02
N VAL A 253 -16.91 0.97 -0.04
CA VAL A 253 -17.17 2.18 -0.84
C VAL A 253 -16.52 3.41 -0.22
N GLY A 254 -16.48 3.50 1.12
CA GLY A 254 -15.78 4.57 1.84
C GLY A 254 -14.28 4.57 1.59
N ALA A 255 -13.65 3.38 1.53
CA ALA A 255 -12.23 3.26 1.20
C ALA A 255 -11.95 3.67 -0.26
N ILE A 256 -12.84 3.31 -1.20
CA ILE A 256 -12.76 3.75 -2.60
C ILE A 256 -12.86 5.29 -2.67
N ALA A 257 -13.87 5.88 -2.04
CA ALA A 257 -14.07 7.33 -1.98
C ALA A 257 -12.85 8.05 -1.37
N SER A 258 -12.34 7.54 -0.24
CA SER A 258 -11.14 8.07 0.41
C SER A 258 -9.90 8.06 -0.49
N GLN A 259 -9.70 6.98 -1.27
CA GLN A 259 -8.56 6.87 -2.17
C GLN A 259 -8.69 7.85 -3.36
N LEU A 260 -9.88 8.01 -3.95
CA LEU A 260 -10.13 8.99 -5.00
C LEU A 260 -9.97 10.43 -4.50
N ALA A 261 -10.46 10.72 -3.29
CA ALA A 261 -10.30 12.02 -2.63
C ALA A 261 -8.83 12.40 -2.36
N ARG A 262 -7.95 11.42 -2.22
CA ARG A 262 -6.50 11.66 -2.06
C ARG A 262 -5.83 12.09 -3.37
N GLN A 263 -6.43 11.79 -4.51
CA GLN A 263 -5.82 12.00 -5.84
C GLN A 263 -6.20 13.36 -6.44
N LYS A 264 -7.38 13.92 -6.11
CA LYS A 264 -7.83 15.24 -6.57
C LYS A 264 -8.46 16.05 -5.44
N ASN A 265 -8.17 17.36 -5.40
CA ASN A 265 -8.75 18.23 -4.38
C ASN A 265 -10.26 18.36 -4.56
N GLU A 266 -10.74 18.45 -5.79
CA GLU A 266 -12.17 18.54 -6.11
C GLU A 266 -12.94 17.28 -5.65
N ALA A 267 -12.32 16.11 -5.75
CA ALA A 267 -12.88 14.86 -5.20
C ALA A 267 -12.86 14.87 -3.66
N PHE A 268 -11.83 15.45 -3.06
CA PHE A 268 -11.78 15.64 -1.62
C PHE A 268 -12.87 16.61 -1.14
N ASP A 269 -13.11 17.70 -1.86
CA ASP A 269 -14.15 18.67 -1.49
C ASP A 269 -15.53 18.02 -1.47
N LEU A 270 -15.85 17.16 -2.45
CA LEU A 270 -17.10 16.37 -2.45
C LEU A 270 -17.21 15.45 -1.23
N LEU A 271 -16.11 14.78 -0.87
CA LEU A 271 -16.08 13.89 0.31
C LEU A 271 -16.21 14.68 1.60
N GLN A 272 -15.60 15.86 1.68
CA GLN A 272 -15.68 16.75 2.84
C GLN A 272 -17.09 17.30 3.01
N ASP A 273 -17.77 17.69 1.94
CA ASP A 273 -19.16 18.17 1.99
C ASP A 273 -20.07 17.08 2.58
N TYR A 274 -19.91 15.83 2.13
CA TYR A 274 -20.67 14.71 2.69
C TYR A 274 -20.32 14.45 4.15
N TYR A 275 -19.05 14.55 4.53
CA TYR A 275 -18.62 14.46 5.92
C TYR A 275 -19.29 15.53 6.80
N ASP A 276 -19.35 16.78 6.33
CA ASP A 276 -19.96 17.90 7.05
C ASP A 276 -21.48 17.71 7.20
N GLU A 277 -22.16 17.10 6.21
CA GLU A 277 -23.58 16.69 6.31
C GLU A 277 -23.82 15.61 7.39
N LEU A 278 -22.86 14.68 7.54
CA LEU A 278 -22.92 13.65 8.58
C LEU A 278 -22.59 14.19 9.97
N HIS A 279 -21.88 15.33 10.05
CA HIS A 279 -21.39 15.95 11.28
C HIS A 279 -21.95 17.38 11.47
N PRO A 280 -23.26 17.57 11.54
CA PRO A 280 -23.85 18.89 11.68
C PRO A 280 -23.43 19.55 13.00
N VAL A 281 -23.11 20.86 12.95
CA VAL A 281 -22.65 21.64 14.12
C VAL A 281 -23.63 21.59 15.29
N ASN A 282 -24.94 21.53 14.99
CA ASN A 282 -26.04 21.56 15.99
C ASN A 282 -26.90 20.30 15.92
N GLY A 283 -26.37 19.13 15.63
CA GLY A 283 -27.12 17.89 15.50
C GLY A 283 -26.38 16.66 15.97
N LEU A 284 -27.07 15.51 15.94
CA LEU A 284 -26.42 14.22 16.16
C LEU A 284 -25.65 13.79 14.93
N GLN A 285 -24.49 13.19 15.17
CA GLN A 285 -23.68 12.57 14.11
C GLN A 285 -24.46 11.42 13.47
N LYS A 286 -24.39 11.34 12.16
CA LYS A 286 -24.98 10.27 11.35
C LYS A 286 -23.87 9.29 10.92
N LYS A 287 -24.26 8.06 10.68
CA LYS A 287 -23.40 7.08 10.00
C LYS A 287 -23.46 7.33 8.50
N ALA A 288 -22.37 7.02 7.80
CA ALA A 288 -22.39 7.01 6.35
C ALA A 288 -23.32 5.90 5.83
N ASP A 289 -24.06 6.21 4.80
CA ASP A 289 -24.94 5.27 4.10
C ASP A 289 -24.24 4.74 2.84
N PRO A 290 -24.32 3.43 2.52
CA PRO A 290 -23.64 2.86 1.36
C PRO A 290 -24.18 3.39 0.03
N ASP A 291 -25.48 3.72 -0.07
CA ASP A 291 -26.08 4.25 -1.30
C ASP A 291 -25.65 5.69 -1.55
N ASP A 292 -25.60 6.51 -0.49
CA ASP A 292 -25.07 7.87 -0.58
C ASP A 292 -23.60 7.87 -0.97
N LEU A 293 -22.80 6.96 -0.41
CA LEU A 293 -21.39 6.80 -0.75
C LEU A 293 -21.22 6.34 -2.20
N ARG A 294 -22.06 5.43 -2.69
CA ARG A 294 -22.06 5.00 -4.09
C ARG A 294 -22.33 6.19 -5.03
N ALA A 295 -23.37 6.96 -4.73
CA ALA A 295 -23.69 8.16 -5.51
C ALA A 295 -22.55 9.18 -5.48
N LEU A 296 -21.88 9.32 -4.34
CA LEU A 296 -20.71 10.18 -4.16
C LEU A 296 -19.54 9.72 -5.02
N VAL A 297 -19.21 8.42 -5.00
CA VAL A 297 -18.15 7.81 -5.84
C VAL A 297 -18.45 8.04 -7.33
N GLY A 298 -19.73 7.94 -7.74
CA GLY A 298 -20.16 8.29 -9.09
C GLY A 298 -19.79 9.73 -9.46
N LYS A 299 -20.16 10.69 -8.61
CA LYS A 299 -19.82 12.12 -8.84
C LYS A 299 -18.29 12.34 -8.83
N MET A 300 -17.57 11.68 -7.92
CA MET A 300 -16.12 11.80 -7.87
C MET A 300 -15.46 11.23 -9.12
N SER A 301 -16.00 10.17 -9.69
CA SER A 301 -15.47 9.57 -10.92
C SER A 301 -15.50 10.53 -12.09
N GLU A 302 -16.54 11.36 -12.22
CA GLU A 302 -16.69 12.35 -13.30
C GLU A 302 -15.56 13.40 -13.34
N LEU A 303 -14.78 13.49 -12.27
CA LEU A 303 -13.60 14.35 -12.22
C LEU A 303 -12.37 13.75 -12.93
N PHE A 304 -12.44 12.50 -13.35
CA PHE A 304 -11.36 11.78 -14.03
C PHE A 304 -11.78 11.42 -15.48
N ASP A 305 -10.82 11.13 -16.33
CA ASP A 305 -11.09 10.58 -17.66
C ASP A 305 -11.39 9.06 -17.57
N GLN A 306 -10.83 8.41 -16.56
CA GLN A 306 -11.05 7.01 -16.25
C GLN A 306 -10.81 6.77 -14.74
N VAL A 307 -11.58 5.86 -14.15
CA VAL A 307 -11.34 5.38 -12.77
C VAL A 307 -11.20 3.87 -12.80
N LEU A 308 -10.06 3.38 -12.32
CA LEU A 308 -9.74 1.96 -12.24
C LEU A 308 -9.90 1.49 -10.78
N ILE A 309 -10.74 0.50 -10.55
CA ILE A 309 -11.01 -0.03 -9.21
C ILE A 309 -10.74 -1.53 -9.18
N VAL A 310 -9.97 -1.99 -8.19
CA VAL A 310 -9.70 -3.41 -7.98
C VAL A 310 -10.22 -3.83 -6.61
N VAL A 311 -11.07 -4.86 -6.56
CA VAL A 311 -11.60 -5.42 -5.31
C VAL A 311 -11.29 -6.91 -5.26
N ASP A 312 -10.65 -7.35 -4.17
CA ASP A 312 -10.32 -8.75 -3.94
C ASP A 312 -11.10 -9.33 -2.77
N GLY A 313 -11.49 -10.60 -2.88
CA GLY A 313 -11.98 -11.38 -1.76
C GLY A 313 -13.45 -11.19 -1.43
N ILE A 314 -14.33 -10.78 -2.36
CA ILE A 314 -15.75 -10.61 -2.06
C ILE A 314 -16.44 -11.93 -1.61
N ASP A 315 -15.89 -13.07 -1.96
CA ASP A 315 -16.32 -14.39 -1.46
C ASP A 315 -16.05 -14.58 0.05
N GLU A 316 -15.20 -13.76 0.64
CA GLU A 316 -14.91 -13.77 2.07
C GLU A 316 -15.98 -13.05 2.90
N CYS A 317 -16.92 -12.35 2.26
CA CYS A 317 -17.99 -11.60 2.91
C CYS A 317 -19.15 -12.50 3.43
N GLY A 318 -19.04 -13.82 3.32
CA GLY A 318 -20.01 -14.77 3.88
C GLY A 318 -21.44 -14.54 3.37
N ASP A 319 -22.38 -14.38 4.28
CA ASP A 319 -23.81 -14.24 3.94
C ASP A 319 -24.14 -12.94 3.19
N THR A 320 -23.28 -11.92 3.26
CA THR A 320 -23.47 -10.60 2.59
C THR A 320 -22.78 -10.52 1.23
N MET A 321 -22.14 -11.60 0.75
CA MET A 321 -21.39 -11.58 -0.52
C MET A 321 -22.26 -11.21 -1.73
N ASP A 322 -23.52 -11.67 -1.77
CA ASP A 322 -24.46 -11.36 -2.86
C ASP A 322 -24.80 -9.86 -2.88
N GLU A 323 -25.07 -9.28 -1.71
CA GLU A 323 -25.36 -7.84 -1.56
C GLU A 323 -24.15 -6.98 -1.94
N ILE A 324 -22.94 -7.41 -1.58
CA ILE A 324 -21.70 -6.72 -1.93
C ILE A 324 -21.41 -6.84 -3.42
N ALA A 325 -21.65 -8.00 -4.03
CA ALA A 325 -21.49 -8.18 -5.47
C ALA A 325 -22.48 -7.30 -6.26
N GLU A 326 -23.74 -7.24 -5.82
CA GLU A 326 -24.77 -6.36 -6.37
C GLU A 326 -24.35 -4.88 -6.24
N MET A 327 -23.94 -4.46 -5.06
CA MET A 327 -23.47 -3.09 -4.79
C MET A 327 -22.28 -2.72 -5.71
N LEU A 328 -21.30 -3.62 -5.91
CA LEU A 328 -20.17 -3.38 -6.82
C LEU A 328 -20.60 -3.36 -8.29
N SER A 329 -21.56 -4.17 -8.69
CA SER A 329 -22.17 -4.11 -10.02
C SER A 329 -22.88 -2.76 -10.26
N ASP A 330 -23.58 -2.28 -9.25
CA ASP A 330 -24.19 -0.96 -9.27
C ASP A 330 -23.15 0.16 -9.35
N VAL A 331 -22.07 0.09 -8.57
CA VAL A 331 -20.95 1.05 -8.66
C VAL A 331 -20.39 1.07 -10.08
N ALA A 332 -20.14 -0.11 -10.69
CA ALA A 332 -19.66 -0.21 -12.06
C ALA A 332 -20.63 0.44 -13.07
N SER A 333 -21.93 0.36 -12.80
CA SER A 333 -22.99 0.89 -13.68
C SER A 333 -23.27 2.38 -13.47
N THR A 334 -22.78 2.97 -12.35
CA THR A 334 -23.05 4.38 -12.02
C THR A 334 -22.36 5.34 -12.99
N SER A 335 -21.23 4.97 -13.59
CA SER A 335 -20.48 5.82 -14.50
C SER A 335 -19.78 5.02 -15.59
N SER A 336 -19.89 5.46 -16.82
CA SER A 336 -19.27 4.83 -17.99
C SER A 336 -17.74 4.96 -18.05
N ILE A 337 -17.14 5.70 -17.13
CA ILE A 337 -15.68 5.85 -17.03
C ILE A 337 -15.07 5.04 -15.89
N MET A 338 -15.88 4.40 -15.05
CA MET A 338 -15.41 3.48 -14.04
C MET A 338 -15.20 2.08 -14.61
N SER A 339 -14.03 1.51 -14.36
CA SER A 339 -13.65 0.16 -14.74
C SER A 339 -13.32 -0.64 -13.49
N LEU A 340 -14.06 -1.72 -13.23
CA LEU A 340 -13.86 -2.56 -12.06
C LEU A 340 -13.22 -3.90 -12.45
N ALA A 341 -12.26 -4.35 -11.62
CA ALA A 341 -11.73 -5.71 -11.63
C ALA A 341 -12.02 -6.37 -10.28
N ILE A 342 -12.83 -7.42 -10.30
CA ILE A 342 -13.22 -8.16 -9.09
C ILE A 342 -12.51 -9.51 -9.08
N PHE A 343 -11.89 -9.86 -7.95
CA PHE A 343 -11.26 -11.16 -7.70
C PHE A 343 -12.05 -11.90 -6.62
N SER A 344 -12.53 -13.12 -6.93
CA SER A 344 -13.29 -13.92 -5.99
C SER A 344 -13.25 -15.42 -6.34
N ARG A 345 -13.87 -16.23 -5.49
CA ARG A 345 -14.28 -17.57 -5.91
C ARG A 345 -15.45 -17.48 -6.88
N ASP A 346 -15.63 -18.58 -7.62
CA ASP A 346 -16.76 -18.74 -8.53
C ASP A 346 -17.97 -19.25 -7.74
N GLU A 347 -18.62 -18.35 -7.00
CA GLU A 347 -19.83 -18.64 -6.22
C GLU A 347 -21.09 -18.26 -7.00
N VAL A 348 -22.15 -19.05 -6.84
CA VAL A 348 -23.40 -18.86 -7.60
C VAL A 348 -24.04 -17.50 -7.37
N GLY A 349 -23.99 -16.99 -6.12
CA GLY A 349 -24.52 -15.68 -5.77
C GLY A 349 -23.77 -14.56 -6.47
N ILE A 350 -22.44 -14.58 -6.38
CA ILE A 350 -21.55 -13.61 -7.05
C ILE A 350 -21.77 -13.63 -8.56
N ARG A 351 -21.80 -14.83 -9.17
CA ARG A 351 -22.00 -14.99 -10.61
C ARG A 351 -23.30 -14.33 -11.07
N ARG A 352 -24.40 -14.53 -10.34
CA ARG A 352 -25.72 -13.97 -10.68
C ARG A 352 -25.69 -12.44 -10.76
N GLN A 353 -24.91 -11.78 -9.91
CA GLN A 353 -24.82 -10.33 -9.85
C GLN A 353 -23.83 -9.74 -10.87
N LEU A 354 -22.84 -10.52 -11.30
CA LEU A 354 -21.76 -10.03 -12.14
C LEU A 354 -21.87 -10.42 -13.63
N ASP A 355 -22.55 -11.54 -13.98
CA ASP A 355 -22.52 -12.12 -15.35
C ASP A 355 -22.97 -11.13 -16.45
N ASP A 356 -23.91 -10.23 -16.17
CA ASP A 356 -24.42 -9.27 -17.16
C ASP A 356 -23.49 -8.04 -17.32
N THR A 357 -22.70 -7.71 -16.33
CA THR A 357 -21.92 -6.45 -16.26
C THR A 357 -20.41 -6.70 -16.40
N PHE A 358 -19.92 -7.88 -16.01
CA PHE A 358 -18.51 -8.18 -15.95
C PHE A 358 -18.12 -9.30 -16.93
N LYS A 359 -16.98 -9.12 -17.60
CA LYS A 359 -16.39 -10.18 -18.42
C LYS A 359 -15.69 -11.19 -17.53
N PRO A 360 -16.13 -12.47 -17.49
CA PRO A 360 -15.50 -13.47 -16.65
C PRO A 360 -14.13 -13.91 -17.19
N ILE A 361 -13.16 -14.01 -16.30
CA ILE A 361 -11.80 -14.50 -16.57
C ILE A 361 -11.48 -15.58 -15.54
N PRO A 362 -11.48 -16.87 -15.93
CA PRO A 362 -11.12 -17.92 -14.99
C PRO A 362 -9.62 -17.89 -14.66
N ILE A 363 -9.30 -17.84 -13.37
CA ILE A 363 -7.95 -17.99 -12.85
C ILE A 363 -7.71 -19.50 -12.66
N ALA A 364 -6.83 -20.03 -13.48
CA ALA A 364 -6.20 -21.32 -13.21
C ALA A 364 -4.71 -21.05 -12.98
N ALA A 365 -4.17 -21.52 -11.85
CA ALA A 365 -2.74 -21.40 -11.63
C ALA A 365 -2.00 -22.11 -12.76
N ARG A 366 -1.16 -21.36 -13.47
CA ARG A 366 -0.45 -21.91 -14.61
C ARG A 366 0.73 -22.74 -14.10
N SER A 367 0.92 -23.90 -14.67
CA SER A 367 2.04 -24.79 -14.31
C SER A 367 3.39 -24.06 -14.30
N LYS A 368 3.59 -23.10 -15.21
CA LYS A 368 4.81 -22.27 -15.26
C LYS A 368 4.97 -21.37 -14.03
N ASP A 369 3.90 -20.74 -13.55
CA ASP A 369 3.94 -19.89 -12.35
C ASP A 369 4.18 -20.74 -11.10
N ILE A 370 3.53 -21.89 -11.02
CA ILE A 370 3.74 -22.86 -9.93
C ILE A 370 5.20 -23.33 -9.94
N GLU A 371 5.75 -23.66 -11.10
CA GLU A 371 7.13 -24.11 -11.23
C GLU A 371 8.13 -23.02 -10.79
N LEU A 372 7.91 -21.76 -11.19
CA LEU A 372 8.73 -20.62 -10.77
C LEU A 372 8.68 -20.43 -9.26
N TYR A 373 7.47 -20.47 -8.68
CA TYR A 373 7.27 -20.34 -7.23
C TYR A 373 7.96 -21.48 -6.47
N VAL A 374 7.68 -22.72 -6.84
CA VAL A 374 8.24 -23.91 -6.18
C VAL A 374 9.77 -23.90 -6.26
N ARG A 375 10.34 -23.56 -7.42
CA ARG A 375 11.79 -23.47 -7.59
C ARG A 375 12.40 -22.41 -6.66
N GLY A 376 11.81 -21.22 -6.63
CA GLY A 376 12.30 -20.12 -5.78
C GLY A 376 12.19 -20.44 -4.30
N GLU A 377 11.07 -21.01 -3.86
CA GLU A 377 10.87 -21.36 -2.46
C GLU A 377 11.79 -22.51 -2.02
N LEU A 378 11.99 -23.53 -2.85
CA LEU A 378 12.97 -24.59 -2.59
C LEU A 378 14.39 -24.04 -2.43
N GLU A 379 14.79 -23.12 -3.30
CA GLU A 379 16.13 -22.47 -3.23
C GLU A 379 16.25 -21.62 -1.97
N SER A 380 15.21 -20.88 -1.61
CA SER A 380 15.14 -20.09 -0.37
C SER A 380 15.25 -20.98 0.88
N LEU A 381 14.51 -22.07 0.93
CA LEU A 381 14.55 -23.01 2.08
C LEU A 381 15.92 -23.70 2.22
N ILE A 382 16.54 -24.06 1.09
CA ILE A 382 17.88 -24.66 1.09
C ILE A 382 18.92 -23.63 1.54
N SER A 383 18.91 -22.43 1.01
CA SER A 383 19.86 -21.36 1.35
C SER A 383 19.79 -20.94 2.80
N ARG A 384 18.58 -20.93 3.38
CA ARG A 384 18.34 -20.64 4.80
C ARG A 384 18.56 -21.85 5.73
N SER A 385 19.09 -22.96 5.19
CA SER A 385 19.32 -24.21 5.93
C SER A 385 18.07 -24.80 6.61
N ARG A 386 16.87 -24.42 6.14
CA ARG A 386 15.59 -24.97 6.62
C ARG A 386 15.24 -26.30 5.95
N LEU A 387 15.78 -26.53 4.75
CA LEU A 387 15.66 -27.79 4.02
C LEU A 387 17.06 -28.24 3.58
N ARG A 388 17.40 -29.49 3.88
CA ARG A 388 18.67 -30.11 3.45
C ARG A 388 18.38 -31.10 2.32
N VAL A 389 18.71 -30.71 1.09
CA VAL A 389 18.65 -31.59 -0.09
C VAL A 389 20.08 -31.68 -0.62
N THR A 390 20.67 -32.86 -0.49
CA THR A 390 22.07 -33.11 -0.87
C THR A 390 22.20 -33.62 -2.30
N ASN A 391 21.12 -34.05 -2.92
CA ASN A 391 21.10 -34.64 -4.27
C ASN A 391 20.28 -33.77 -5.21
N ALA A 392 20.87 -33.39 -6.35
CA ALA A 392 20.20 -32.60 -7.38
C ALA A 392 18.98 -33.32 -7.98
N SER A 393 19.07 -34.63 -8.20
CA SER A 393 17.94 -35.42 -8.72
C SER A 393 16.75 -35.47 -7.73
N LEU A 394 17.02 -35.46 -6.43
CA LEU A 394 15.98 -35.38 -5.42
C LEU A 394 15.29 -34.00 -5.43
N LYS A 395 16.07 -32.94 -5.63
CA LYS A 395 15.54 -31.57 -5.78
C LYS A 395 14.57 -31.47 -6.97
N ASP A 396 14.95 -32.04 -8.10
CA ASP A 396 14.12 -32.07 -9.30
C ASP A 396 12.86 -32.92 -9.10
N ALA A 397 12.98 -34.08 -8.48
CA ALA A 397 11.83 -34.92 -8.17
C ALA A 397 10.84 -34.26 -7.20
N ILE A 398 11.31 -33.52 -6.18
CA ILE A 398 10.46 -32.73 -5.29
C ILE A 398 9.74 -31.63 -6.09
N ARG A 399 10.46 -30.91 -6.95
CA ARG A 399 9.87 -29.86 -7.79
C ARG A 399 8.76 -30.43 -8.68
N GLU A 400 9.02 -31.50 -9.42
CA GLU A 400 8.07 -32.15 -10.31
C GLU A 400 6.83 -32.63 -9.54
N ALA A 401 7.03 -33.32 -8.42
CA ALA A 401 5.92 -33.80 -7.60
C ALA A 401 5.04 -32.66 -7.07
N LEU A 402 5.62 -31.53 -6.65
CA LEU A 402 4.88 -30.36 -6.16
C LEU A 402 4.12 -29.65 -7.28
N VAL A 403 4.72 -29.52 -8.47
CA VAL A 403 4.06 -28.92 -9.63
C VAL A 403 2.91 -29.78 -10.14
N ASP A 404 3.11 -31.08 -10.25
CA ASP A 404 2.08 -32.01 -10.75
C ASP A 404 0.91 -32.15 -9.77
N GLN A 405 1.18 -32.12 -8.45
CA GLN A 405 0.13 -32.27 -7.43
C GLN A 405 -0.60 -30.97 -7.12
N ALA A 406 -0.12 -29.83 -7.58
CA ALA A 406 -0.74 -28.52 -7.28
C ALA A 406 -2.15 -28.40 -7.90
N GLN A 407 -2.47 -29.13 -8.99
CA GLN A 407 -3.79 -29.14 -9.63
C GLN A 407 -4.45 -27.76 -9.79
N GLY A 408 -3.62 -26.72 -9.99
CA GLY A 408 -4.10 -25.34 -10.14
C GLY A 408 -4.21 -24.56 -8.82
N MET A 409 -3.69 -25.07 -7.72
CA MET A 409 -3.53 -24.37 -6.45
C MET A 409 -2.18 -23.68 -6.34
#